data_14161e468b5dab9a763d46b95b5ced9b
#
_entry.id   14161e468b5dab9a763d46b95b5ced9b
#
_cell.length_a   1.000
_cell.length_b   1.000
_cell.length_c   1.000
_cell.angle_alpha   90.00
_cell.angle_beta   90.00
_cell.angle_gamma   90.00
#
_symmetry.space_group_name_H-M   'P 1'
#
loop_
_entity.id
_entity.type
_entity.pdbx_description
1 polymer ?
#
loop_
_entity_poly.entity_id
_entity_poly.type
_entity_poly.pdbx_seq_one_letter_code
_entity_poly.pdbx_strand_id
1 'polypeptide(L)'
;MYFCNYLLSSQNAIPKRSSTSVEILAALVPRRRASTASVYNQKNSFHSFFSPPPLPKATFPRLGKEMEERYRMTHYLRYCCAMLFALFSFLLATPLSAQAQPREAYVAQSADETTLTFYYDALRATRTGTTWGIGEMQQERERTYPAWAGTWNVADSTTTRVVFDASFRDFRPTTTAKWFYNCKALKQIEGLEYLNTSEVKDMSRMFAACKALTSLDLKNFNTQNVTDMSSMFSSCWALTSLDLQHFNTQNVTNMSWMFFNCMELTSLDLKNFNTQNATNMSRMLSDCAALTSLDLKNFNTQNVTNMSSMFSGCAALTSLDLKNFNTQNVTNMSSMFSYCVALTSLDLKNFDTQYVTDMSWMFSNCWALTTIHSNTTWWCPESENMFAGCTKLKGAVAYDKNKVDAEMANPETGYFTAKPTMVESR
;
A
#
# COMPACT_ATOMS: atom_id res chain seq x y z
N MET A 1 -28.79 -17.68 43.84
CA MET A 1 -29.85 -17.89 44.86
C MET A 1 -31.25 -17.91 44.26
N TYR A 2 -31.67 -16.97 43.43
CA TYR A 2 -33.00 -16.96 42.81
C TYR A 2 -33.29 -18.14 41.87
N PHE A 3 -32.32 -18.64 41.14
CA PHE A 3 -32.47 -19.72 40.20
C PHE A 3 -32.65 -21.12 40.91
N CYS A 4 -32.01 -21.28 42.04
CA CYS A 4 -32.16 -22.50 42.86
C CYS A 4 -33.52 -22.57 43.58
N ASN A 5 -34.08 -21.44 44.00
CA ASN A 5 -35.39 -21.38 44.62
C ASN A 5 -36.54 -21.58 43.62
N TYR A 6 -36.38 -21.22 42.35
CA TYR A 6 -37.38 -21.49 41.30
C TYR A 6 -37.51 -22.97 40.98
N LEU A 7 -36.39 -23.72 40.98
CA LEU A 7 -36.37 -25.18 40.76
C LEU A 7 -36.96 -25.96 41.98
N LEU A 8 -36.92 -25.38 43.18
CA LEU A 8 -37.45 -26.02 44.38
C LEU A 8 -38.96 -25.76 44.62
N SER A 9 -39.56 -24.71 43.99
CA SER A 9 -40.98 -24.35 44.14
C SER A 9 -41.93 -25.03 43.13
N SER A 10 -41.40 -25.67 42.08
CA SER A 10 -42.19 -26.33 41.01
C SER A 10 -42.45 -27.85 41.21
N GLN A 11 -42.39 -28.33 42.43
CA GLN A 11 -42.48 -29.79 42.75
C GLN A 11 -43.87 -30.43 42.64
N ASN A 12 -44.84 -29.82 41.95
CA ASN A 12 -46.20 -30.44 41.88
C ASN A 12 -46.58 -31.02 40.48
N ALA A 13 -45.58 -31.21 39.55
CA ALA A 13 -45.86 -31.84 38.27
C ALA A 13 -44.63 -32.60 37.77
N ILE A 14 -44.54 -33.89 38.09
CA ILE A 14 -43.56 -34.79 37.47
C ILE A 14 -44.29 -35.77 36.54
N PRO A 15 -44.11 -35.67 35.21
CA PRO A 15 -44.41 -36.79 34.31
C PRO A 15 -43.24 -37.79 34.29
N LYS A 16 -43.54 -39.04 34.33
CA LYS A 16 -42.60 -40.15 34.16
C LYS A 16 -41.95 -40.13 32.76
N ARG A 17 -40.59 -40.27 32.69
CA ARG A 17 -39.68 -40.52 31.58
C ARG A 17 -38.92 -39.24 31.13
N SER A 18 -37.61 -39.26 30.97
CA SER A 18 -36.68 -40.06 30.19
C SER A 18 -35.23 -39.49 30.33
N SER A 19 -34.25 -40.25 29.95
CA SER A 19 -32.79 -40.11 29.99
C SER A 19 -32.16 -38.98 29.16
N THR A 20 -32.72 -37.78 29.18
CA THR A 20 -32.28 -36.69 28.29
C THR A 20 -31.31 -35.65 28.90
N SER A 21 -31.08 -35.74 30.23
CA SER A 21 -30.24 -34.75 30.91
C SER A 21 -28.73 -34.89 30.68
N VAL A 22 -28.25 -36.00 30.16
CA VAL A 22 -26.82 -36.26 29.92
C VAL A 22 -26.40 -35.86 28.50
N GLU A 23 -27.34 -35.90 27.54
CA GLU A 23 -27.03 -35.52 26.14
C GLU A 23 -26.92 -34.00 25.93
N ILE A 24 -27.62 -33.20 26.73
CA ILE A 24 -27.58 -31.70 26.58
C ILE A 24 -26.23 -31.11 27.02
N LEU A 25 -25.54 -31.77 27.99
CA LEU A 25 -24.20 -31.30 28.39
C LEU A 25 -23.10 -31.62 27.37
N ALA A 26 -23.31 -32.61 26.50
CA ALA A 26 -22.34 -32.97 25.45
C ALA A 26 -22.38 -32.06 24.23
N ALA A 27 -23.47 -31.29 24.04
CA ALA A 27 -23.67 -30.41 22.89
C ALA A 27 -23.06 -29.01 23.06
N LEU A 28 -22.66 -28.63 24.29
CA LEU A 28 -22.15 -27.29 24.60
C LEU A 28 -20.60 -27.15 24.62
N VAL A 29 -19.88 -28.24 24.30
CA VAL A 29 -18.41 -28.21 24.24
C VAL A 29 -17.94 -28.11 22.76
N PRO A 30 -17.23 -27.09 22.36
CA PRO A 30 -16.73 -26.95 20.98
C PRO A 30 -15.72 -28.07 20.68
N ARG A 31 -15.97 -28.84 19.63
CA ARG A 31 -15.08 -29.90 19.12
C ARG A 31 -13.78 -29.29 18.59
N ARG A 32 -12.72 -29.34 19.39
CA ARG A 32 -11.34 -29.22 18.84
C ARG A 32 -10.89 -30.60 18.37
N ARG A 33 -10.42 -30.72 17.14
CA ARG A 33 -9.78 -31.94 16.62
C ARG A 33 -8.47 -32.17 17.39
N ALA A 34 -8.49 -33.11 18.32
CA ALA A 34 -7.30 -33.69 18.92
C ALA A 34 -7.19 -35.17 18.48
N SER A 35 -5.97 -35.64 18.30
CA SER A 35 -5.69 -37.00 17.82
C SER A 35 -6.32 -38.04 18.72
N THR A 36 -6.86 -39.11 18.14
CA THR A 36 -7.67 -40.14 18.75
C THR A 36 -7.05 -40.89 19.96
N ALA A 37 -5.72 -40.84 20.14
CA ALA A 37 -5.04 -41.50 21.27
C ALA A 37 -5.13 -40.73 22.60
N SER A 38 -5.30 -39.40 22.55
CA SER A 38 -5.37 -38.54 23.75
C SER A 38 -6.77 -38.53 24.38
N VAL A 39 -7.81 -38.82 23.60
CA VAL A 39 -9.20 -38.78 24.06
C VAL A 39 -9.58 -40.00 24.91
N TYR A 40 -8.94 -41.17 24.67
CA TYR A 40 -9.29 -42.41 25.43
C TYR A 40 -8.77 -42.38 26.87
N ASN A 41 -7.60 -41.80 27.11
CA ASN A 41 -7.05 -41.66 28.46
C ASN A 41 -7.75 -40.56 29.29
N GLN A 42 -8.31 -39.54 28.66
CA GLN A 42 -9.05 -38.49 29.39
C GLN A 42 -10.45 -38.93 29.81
N LYS A 43 -11.12 -39.84 29.04
CA LYS A 43 -12.44 -40.36 29.43
C LYS A 43 -12.41 -41.19 30.72
N ASN A 44 -11.36 -41.97 30.91
CA ASN A 44 -11.26 -42.82 32.14
C ASN A 44 -10.87 -42.00 33.38
N SER A 45 -10.17 -40.85 33.22
CA SER A 45 -9.86 -39.94 34.32
C SER A 45 -11.07 -39.14 34.77
N PHE A 46 -11.96 -38.76 33.83
CA PHE A 46 -13.17 -37.97 34.14
C PHE A 46 -14.21 -38.77 34.95
N HIS A 47 -14.37 -40.09 34.68
CA HIS A 47 -15.33 -40.91 35.42
C HIS A 47 -14.96 -41.13 36.90
N SER A 48 -13.69 -41.07 37.29
CA SER A 48 -13.28 -41.24 38.69
C SER A 48 -13.43 -39.97 39.54
N PHE A 49 -13.44 -38.78 38.90
CA PHE A 49 -13.56 -37.51 39.60
C PHE A 49 -15.02 -37.08 39.88
N PHE A 50 -15.98 -37.67 39.16
CA PHE A 50 -17.38 -37.23 39.19
C PHE A 50 -18.35 -38.26 39.76
N SER A 51 -17.84 -39.31 40.41
CA SER A 51 -18.71 -40.22 41.16
C SER A 51 -19.11 -39.59 42.48
N PRO A 52 -20.41 -39.43 42.76
CA PRO A 52 -20.84 -38.88 44.05
C PRO A 52 -20.32 -39.78 45.20
N PRO A 53 -19.91 -39.19 46.33
CA PRO A 53 -19.49 -39.99 47.48
C PRO A 53 -20.61 -40.90 47.94
N PRO A 54 -20.30 -42.13 48.40
CA PRO A 54 -21.30 -43.03 48.90
C PRO A 54 -22.09 -42.36 50.02
N LEU A 55 -23.40 -42.51 49.96
CA LEU A 55 -24.31 -41.97 50.99
C LEU A 55 -23.93 -42.53 52.36
N PRO A 56 -23.88 -41.73 53.41
CA PRO A 56 -23.69 -42.23 54.77
C PRO A 56 -24.79 -43.31 55.09
N LYS A 57 -24.37 -44.43 55.60
CA LYS A 57 -25.30 -45.44 56.08
C LYS A 57 -26.04 -44.94 57.33
N ALA A 58 -27.02 -44.07 57.07
CA ALA A 58 -27.93 -43.67 58.15
C ALA A 58 -28.98 -44.76 58.32
N THR A 59 -29.00 -45.43 59.44
CA THR A 59 -30.06 -46.35 59.85
C THR A 59 -31.31 -45.49 60.15
N PHE A 60 -32.15 -45.30 59.13
CA PHE A 60 -33.47 -44.68 59.32
C PHE A 60 -34.48 -45.82 59.61
N PRO A 61 -35.17 -45.80 60.80
CA PRO A 61 -36.21 -46.73 61.05
C PRO A 61 -37.42 -46.40 60.16
N ARG A 62 -37.78 -47.33 59.23
CA ARG A 62 -39.04 -47.37 58.47
C ARG A 62 -39.58 -46.09 57.88
N LEU A 63 -38.85 -45.44 57.06
CA LEU A 63 -39.39 -44.47 56.11
C LEU A 63 -39.83 -45.23 54.84
N GLY A 64 -41.06 -44.93 54.36
CA GLY A 64 -41.53 -45.58 53.12
C GLY A 64 -40.64 -45.29 51.96
N LYS A 65 -40.55 -46.26 50.99
CA LYS A 65 -39.66 -46.15 49.78
C LYS A 65 -39.73 -44.84 49.07
N GLU A 66 -40.85 -44.14 49.10
CA GLU A 66 -41.03 -42.83 48.43
C GLU A 66 -40.24 -41.69 49.10
N MET A 67 -40.09 -41.74 50.44
CA MET A 67 -39.33 -40.70 51.18
C MET A 67 -37.82 -40.94 51.03
N GLU A 68 -37.37 -42.16 50.86
CA GLU A 68 -35.97 -42.48 50.60
C GLU A 68 -35.54 -42.04 49.17
N GLU A 69 -36.42 -42.27 48.19
CA GLU A 69 -36.18 -41.73 46.81
C GLU A 69 -36.18 -40.22 46.77
N ARG A 70 -37.07 -39.54 47.47
CA ARG A 70 -37.08 -38.07 47.57
C ARG A 70 -35.83 -37.52 48.25
N TYR A 71 -35.33 -38.18 49.29
CA TYR A 71 -34.10 -37.79 49.98
C TYR A 71 -32.87 -37.98 49.03
N ARG A 72 -32.80 -39.12 48.35
CA ARG A 72 -31.75 -39.37 47.36
C ARG A 72 -31.78 -38.32 46.24
N MET A 73 -32.94 -38.02 45.67
CA MET A 73 -33.11 -37.06 44.63
C MET A 73 -32.71 -35.65 45.06
N THR A 74 -33.06 -35.23 46.25
CA THR A 74 -32.70 -33.95 46.84
C THR A 74 -31.19 -33.83 47.10
N HIS A 75 -30.57 -34.91 47.53
CA HIS A 75 -29.12 -34.99 47.73
C HIS A 75 -28.36 -34.90 46.42
N TYR A 76 -28.79 -35.62 45.38
CA TYR A 76 -28.23 -35.53 44.03
C TYR A 76 -28.40 -34.11 43.44
N LEU A 77 -29.55 -33.50 43.60
CA LEU A 77 -29.82 -32.15 43.10
C LEU A 77 -28.92 -31.09 43.76
N ARG A 78 -28.75 -31.23 45.12
CA ARG A 78 -27.81 -30.32 45.86
C ARG A 78 -26.36 -30.54 45.40
N TYR A 79 -25.94 -31.74 45.13
CA TYR A 79 -24.60 -32.05 44.61
C TYR A 79 -24.41 -31.52 43.20
N CYS A 80 -25.36 -31.69 42.32
CA CYS A 80 -25.33 -31.14 40.97
C CYS A 80 -25.30 -29.61 40.99
N CYS A 81 -26.09 -28.97 41.86
CA CYS A 81 -26.06 -27.49 42.02
C CYS A 81 -24.71 -27.01 42.56
N ALA A 82 -24.10 -27.70 43.52
CA ALA A 82 -22.77 -27.36 44.04
C ALA A 82 -21.69 -27.51 42.98
N MET A 83 -21.76 -28.57 42.16
CA MET A 83 -20.82 -28.79 41.05
C MET A 83 -20.98 -27.76 39.94
N LEU A 84 -22.21 -27.38 39.58
CA LEU A 84 -22.49 -26.30 38.63
C LEU A 84 -22.00 -24.95 39.16
N PHE A 85 -22.15 -24.71 40.46
CA PHE A 85 -21.64 -23.48 41.08
C PHE A 85 -20.11 -23.44 41.10
N ALA A 86 -19.45 -24.57 41.37
CA ALA A 86 -17.99 -24.68 41.31
C ALA A 86 -17.46 -24.52 39.88
N LEU A 87 -18.14 -25.11 38.88
CA LEU A 87 -17.82 -24.93 37.46
C LEU A 87 -18.01 -23.49 37.01
N PHE A 88 -19.09 -22.85 37.45
CA PHE A 88 -19.38 -21.44 37.14
C PHE A 88 -18.37 -20.49 37.82
N SER A 89 -17.99 -20.80 39.07
CA SER A 89 -16.95 -20.06 39.79
C SER A 89 -15.56 -20.21 39.15
N PHE A 90 -15.27 -21.43 38.65
CA PHE A 90 -14.02 -21.69 37.90
C PHE A 90 -13.97 -20.96 36.56
N LEU A 91 -15.12 -20.91 35.84
CA LEU A 91 -15.25 -20.13 34.61
C LEU A 91 -15.14 -18.61 34.85
N LEU A 92 -15.62 -18.12 35.99
CA LEU A 92 -15.49 -16.72 36.39
C LEU A 92 -14.10 -16.38 36.98
N ALA A 93 -13.39 -17.37 37.52
CA ALA A 93 -12.04 -17.20 38.08
C ALA A 93 -10.93 -17.32 37.03
N THR A 94 -11.22 -17.82 35.81
CA THR A 94 -10.28 -17.71 34.71
C THR A 94 -10.21 -16.22 34.34
N PRO A 95 -9.06 -15.56 34.46
CA PRO A 95 -8.95 -14.16 34.08
C PRO A 95 -9.39 -14.03 32.61
N LEU A 96 -10.24 -13.04 32.35
CA LEU A 96 -10.72 -12.71 30.98
C LEU A 96 -9.58 -12.43 30.01
N SER A 97 -8.35 -12.31 30.55
CA SER A 97 -7.08 -12.12 29.82
C SER A 97 -6.55 -13.40 29.14
N ALA A 98 -7.20 -14.57 29.30
CA ALA A 98 -6.75 -15.80 28.66
C ALA A 98 -7.35 -16.03 27.26
N GLN A 99 -8.29 -15.20 26.78
CA GLN A 99 -8.56 -15.13 25.35
C GLN A 99 -7.43 -14.33 24.72
N ALA A 100 -6.54 -15.02 23.98
CA ALA A 100 -5.52 -14.35 23.19
C ALA A 100 -6.21 -13.27 22.35
N GLN A 101 -5.91 -12.01 22.61
CA GLN A 101 -6.39 -10.89 21.80
C GLN A 101 -6.04 -11.19 20.34
N PRO A 102 -6.96 -10.97 19.40
CA PRO A 102 -6.64 -11.15 17.98
C PRO A 102 -5.49 -10.22 17.61
N ARG A 103 -4.56 -10.72 16.78
CA ARG A 103 -3.50 -9.89 16.21
C ARG A 103 -4.14 -8.83 15.32
N GLU A 104 -3.69 -7.60 15.44
CA GLU A 104 -4.08 -6.47 14.58
C GLU A 104 -2.85 -5.75 14.06
N ALA A 105 -2.99 -5.11 12.89
CA ALA A 105 -1.93 -4.28 12.32
C ALA A 105 -2.17 -2.82 12.76
N TYR A 106 -1.13 -2.20 13.32
CA TYR A 106 -1.21 -0.84 13.84
C TYR A 106 0.14 -0.14 13.80
N VAL A 107 0.11 1.19 13.94
CA VAL A 107 1.26 2.06 14.07
C VAL A 107 1.28 2.62 15.49
N ALA A 108 2.44 2.65 16.12
CA ALA A 108 2.66 3.30 17.40
C ALA A 108 3.69 4.42 17.25
N GLN A 109 3.39 5.59 17.82
CA GLN A 109 4.29 6.72 17.86
C GLN A 109 5.05 6.74 19.20
N SER A 110 6.36 6.98 19.13
CA SER A 110 7.18 7.16 20.34
C SER A 110 6.74 8.39 21.16
N ALA A 111 7.07 8.42 22.46
CA ALA A 111 6.66 9.49 23.35
C ALA A 111 7.23 10.87 22.96
N ASP A 112 8.38 10.91 22.26
CA ASP A 112 9.00 12.12 21.72
C ASP A 112 8.54 12.46 20.30
N GLU A 113 7.52 11.73 19.79
CA GLU A 113 6.90 11.88 18.47
C GLU A 113 7.85 11.71 17.28
N THR A 114 9.09 11.23 17.48
CA THR A 114 10.10 11.16 16.42
C THR A 114 10.12 9.84 15.66
N THR A 115 9.53 8.78 16.21
CA THR A 115 9.55 7.44 15.62
C THR A 115 8.14 6.87 15.49
N LEU A 116 7.83 6.34 14.29
CA LEU A 116 6.65 5.51 14.03
C LEU A 116 7.09 4.05 13.93
N THR A 117 6.47 3.16 14.70
CA THR A 117 6.74 1.72 14.62
C THR A 117 5.49 0.96 14.20
N PHE A 118 5.62 0.12 13.19
CA PHE A 118 4.56 -0.70 12.61
C PHE A 118 4.60 -2.10 13.22
N TYR A 119 3.49 -2.55 13.79
CA TYR A 119 3.32 -3.85 14.46
C TYR A 119 2.16 -4.66 13.90
N TYR A 120 2.27 -5.99 13.99
CA TYR A 120 1.15 -6.92 13.78
C TYR A 120 1.12 -7.94 14.92
N ASP A 121 0.56 -7.55 16.05
CA ASP A 121 0.49 -8.36 17.26
C ASP A 121 -0.81 -8.10 18.04
N ALA A 122 -0.93 -8.67 19.24
CA ALA A 122 -2.07 -8.50 20.14
C ALA A 122 -1.78 -7.47 21.26
N LEU A 123 -0.76 -6.61 21.11
CA LEU A 123 -0.23 -5.79 22.20
C LEU A 123 -0.61 -4.30 22.08
N ARG A 124 -1.42 -3.90 21.10
CA ARG A 124 -1.77 -2.49 20.86
C ARG A 124 -2.22 -1.76 22.14
N ALA A 125 -3.13 -2.39 22.91
CA ALA A 125 -3.69 -1.80 24.12
C ALA A 125 -2.64 -1.62 25.26
N THR A 126 -1.48 -2.27 25.16
CA THR A 126 -0.40 -2.16 26.15
C THR A 126 0.69 -1.18 25.75
N ARG A 127 0.66 -0.67 24.50
CA ARG A 127 1.65 0.30 24.02
C ARG A 127 1.44 1.67 24.69
N THR A 128 2.54 2.30 25.01
CA THR A 128 2.53 3.70 25.50
C THR A 128 2.58 4.66 24.30
N GLY A 129 1.92 5.81 24.41
CA GLY A 129 1.86 6.80 23.33
C GLY A 129 0.64 6.63 22.42
N THR A 130 0.63 7.39 21.34
CA THR A 130 -0.46 7.35 20.35
C THR A 130 -0.33 6.13 19.47
N THR A 131 -1.45 5.44 19.23
CA THR A 131 -1.51 4.30 18.29
C THR A 131 -2.67 4.43 17.33
N TRP A 132 -2.44 4.03 16.05
CA TRP A 132 -3.46 4.03 15.01
C TRP A 132 -3.53 2.64 14.36
N GLY A 133 -4.72 2.10 14.12
CA GLY A 133 -4.90 0.92 13.29
C GLY A 133 -4.55 1.22 11.83
N ILE A 134 -4.07 0.22 11.07
CA ILE A 134 -3.67 0.44 9.66
C ILE A 134 -4.80 1.00 8.79
N GLY A 135 -6.06 0.74 9.13
CA GLY A 135 -7.23 1.29 8.43
C GLY A 135 -7.70 2.65 8.94
N GLU A 136 -7.08 3.19 9.98
CA GLU A 136 -7.49 4.49 10.52
C GLU A 136 -7.01 5.63 9.64
N MET A 137 -7.96 6.46 9.21
CA MET A 137 -7.74 7.54 8.25
C MET A 137 -8.12 8.88 8.86
N GLN A 138 -7.36 9.91 8.52
CA GLN A 138 -7.73 11.31 8.73
C GLN A 138 -8.24 11.91 7.42
N GLN A 139 -9.13 12.87 7.52
CA GLN A 139 -9.72 13.55 6.37
C GLN A 139 -9.30 15.02 6.33
N GLU A 140 -8.90 15.46 5.14
CA GLU A 140 -8.69 16.87 4.87
C GLU A 140 -9.42 17.24 3.58
N ARG A 141 -10.46 18.07 3.68
CA ARG A 141 -11.41 18.37 2.59
C ARG A 141 -12.00 17.07 2.03
N GLU A 142 -11.85 16.81 0.72
CA GLU A 142 -12.35 15.61 0.03
C GLU A 142 -11.31 14.47 -0.03
N ARG A 143 -10.15 14.62 0.63
CA ARG A 143 -9.04 13.66 0.57
C ARG A 143 -8.84 12.97 1.90
N THR A 144 -8.50 11.68 1.83
CA THR A 144 -8.16 10.86 2.98
C THR A 144 -6.68 10.55 3.02
N TYR A 145 -6.13 10.47 4.24
CA TYR A 145 -4.73 10.13 4.51
C TYR A 145 -4.67 9.16 5.69
N PRO A 146 -3.67 8.28 5.79
CA PRO A 146 -3.44 7.51 7.00
C PRO A 146 -3.33 8.44 8.22
N ALA A 147 -3.89 8.02 9.36
CA ALA A 147 -3.99 8.88 10.54
C ALA A 147 -2.63 9.32 11.12
N TRP A 148 -1.57 8.56 10.81
CA TRP A 148 -0.17 8.81 11.23
C TRP A 148 0.66 9.61 10.23
N ALA A 149 0.17 9.84 9.00
CA ALA A 149 0.91 10.54 7.95
C ALA A 149 0.58 12.03 7.92
N GLY A 150 1.38 12.81 7.22
CA GLY A 150 1.02 14.20 6.90
C GLY A 150 -0.18 14.26 5.95
N THR A 151 -0.73 15.46 5.78
CA THR A 151 -1.79 15.75 4.82
C THR A 151 -1.29 16.76 3.77
N TRP A 152 -2.14 17.19 2.86
CA TRP A 152 -1.75 18.19 1.85
C TRP A 152 -1.30 19.52 2.47
N ASN A 153 -2.03 20.03 3.46
CA ASN A 153 -1.73 21.31 4.09
C ASN A 153 -0.88 21.18 5.35
N VAL A 154 -0.92 20.03 6.03
CA VAL A 154 -0.22 19.79 7.28
C VAL A 154 0.83 18.70 7.09
N ALA A 155 2.09 19.12 7.14
CA ALA A 155 3.20 18.16 7.09
C ALA A 155 3.44 17.53 8.47
N ASP A 156 3.81 16.26 8.48
CA ASP A 156 4.51 15.70 9.62
C ASP A 156 5.98 16.18 9.56
N SER A 157 6.35 16.98 10.53
CA SER A 157 7.68 17.58 10.65
C SER A 157 8.45 17.05 11.87
N THR A 158 7.90 16.08 12.59
CA THR A 158 8.46 15.50 13.81
C THR A 158 9.03 14.09 13.57
N THR A 159 8.33 13.25 12.83
CA THR A 159 8.77 11.89 12.52
C THR A 159 10.05 11.91 11.68
N THR A 160 11.13 11.46 12.28
CA THR A 160 12.45 11.34 11.62
C THR A 160 12.80 9.89 11.26
N ARG A 161 12.14 8.92 11.91
CA ARG A 161 12.42 7.49 11.78
C ARG A 161 11.13 6.68 11.71
N VAL A 162 11.14 5.66 10.87
CA VAL A 162 10.10 4.62 10.79
C VAL A 162 10.74 3.26 11.02
N VAL A 163 10.07 2.39 11.75
CA VAL A 163 10.49 1.01 12.00
C VAL A 163 9.36 0.04 11.68
N PHE A 164 9.62 -0.95 10.87
CA PHE A 164 8.76 -2.12 10.76
C PHE A 164 9.27 -3.19 11.71
N ASP A 165 8.49 -3.51 12.74
CA ASP A 165 8.81 -4.60 13.67
C ASP A 165 8.72 -5.97 12.98
N ALA A 166 9.50 -6.95 13.43
CA ALA A 166 9.50 -8.29 12.84
C ALA A 166 8.12 -8.98 12.85
N SER A 167 7.22 -8.59 13.76
CA SER A 167 5.82 -9.08 13.79
C SER A 167 5.05 -8.70 12.54
N PHE A 168 5.40 -7.58 11.88
CA PHE A 168 4.68 -7.06 10.71
C PHE A 168 4.82 -7.95 9.47
N ARG A 169 5.79 -8.87 9.42
CA ARG A 169 6.02 -9.79 8.28
C ARG A 169 4.82 -10.64 7.88
N ASP A 170 3.93 -10.92 8.84
CA ASP A 170 2.74 -11.74 8.59
C ASP A 170 1.52 -10.94 8.12
N PHE A 171 1.58 -9.62 8.18
CA PHE A 171 0.54 -8.75 7.67
C PHE A 171 0.67 -8.58 6.15
N ARG A 172 -0.46 -8.50 5.46
CA ARG A 172 -0.56 -8.34 4.00
C ARG A 172 -1.45 -7.13 3.69
N PRO A 173 -0.89 -5.93 3.59
CA PRO A 173 -1.65 -4.76 3.18
C PRO A 173 -2.09 -4.89 1.72
N THR A 174 -3.27 -4.43 1.39
CA THR A 174 -3.75 -4.31 0.00
C THR A 174 -3.41 -2.96 -0.62
N THR A 175 -3.03 -1.98 0.20
CA THR A 175 -2.55 -0.67 -0.21
C THR A 175 -1.50 -0.14 0.76
N THR A 176 -0.52 0.57 0.23
CA THR A 176 0.44 1.39 0.99
C THR A 176 0.35 2.86 0.56
N ALA A 177 -0.73 3.21 -0.14
CA ALA A 177 -0.93 4.57 -0.64
C ALA A 177 -0.84 5.60 0.49
N LYS A 178 0.00 6.62 0.29
CA LYS A 178 0.21 7.75 1.21
C LYS A 178 0.75 7.38 2.60
N TRP A 179 1.28 6.17 2.84
CA TRP A 179 1.70 5.75 4.19
C TRP A 179 2.69 6.72 4.85
N PHE A 180 3.55 7.36 4.07
CA PHE A 180 4.53 8.36 4.56
C PHE A 180 4.35 9.71 3.84
N TYR A 181 3.13 9.98 3.36
CA TYR A 181 2.84 11.21 2.64
C TYR A 181 3.15 12.44 3.50
N ASN A 182 3.95 13.35 2.94
CA ASN A 182 4.32 14.63 3.53
C ASN A 182 5.01 14.53 4.92
N CYS A 183 5.69 13.39 5.18
CA CYS A 183 6.59 13.22 6.33
C CYS A 183 7.92 13.90 6.02
N LYS A 184 7.96 15.23 6.12
CA LYS A 184 9.08 16.06 5.64
C LYS A 184 10.40 15.82 6.36
N ALA A 185 10.34 15.45 7.65
CA ALA A 185 11.51 15.22 8.49
C ALA A 185 12.03 13.77 8.42
N LEU A 186 11.31 12.86 7.76
CA LEU A 186 11.65 11.44 7.69
C LEU A 186 12.99 11.25 6.99
N LYS A 187 13.96 10.67 7.70
CA LYS A 187 15.33 10.41 7.23
C LYS A 187 15.61 8.94 7.00
N GLN A 188 14.96 8.06 7.77
CA GLN A 188 15.31 6.64 7.84
C GLN A 188 14.09 5.76 8.01
N ILE A 189 14.05 4.65 7.27
CA ILE A 189 13.07 3.59 7.41
C ILE A 189 13.82 2.27 7.61
N GLU A 190 13.57 1.59 8.71
CA GLU A 190 14.19 0.33 9.09
C GLU A 190 13.17 -0.82 9.03
N GLY A 191 13.64 -2.03 8.78
CA GLY A 191 12.79 -3.22 8.76
C GLY A 191 11.85 -3.31 7.56
N LEU A 192 12.13 -2.60 6.44
CA LEU A 192 11.31 -2.70 5.22
C LEU A 192 11.21 -4.14 4.69
N GLU A 193 12.13 -5.03 5.06
CA GLU A 193 12.06 -6.47 4.76
C GLU A 193 10.88 -7.18 5.46
N TYR A 194 10.29 -6.56 6.48
CA TYR A 194 9.09 -7.06 7.16
C TYR A 194 7.79 -6.51 6.57
N LEU A 195 7.87 -5.55 5.65
CA LEU A 195 6.70 -5.07 4.90
C LEU A 195 6.44 -5.99 3.70
N ASN A 196 5.46 -6.87 3.82
CA ASN A 196 5.08 -7.75 2.72
C ASN A 196 4.11 -7.05 1.77
N THR A 197 4.59 -6.70 0.58
CA THR A 197 3.82 -5.96 -0.43
C THR A 197 3.16 -6.86 -1.48
N SER A 198 3.13 -8.19 -1.29
CA SER A 198 2.65 -9.14 -2.31
C SER A 198 1.18 -8.97 -2.72
N GLU A 199 0.34 -8.36 -1.86
CA GLU A 199 -1.07 -8.11 -2.15
C GLU A 199 -1.38 -6.63 -2.45
N VAL A 200 -0.35 -5.78 -2.44
CA VAL A 200 -0.52 -4.34 -2.68
C VAL A 200 -0.86 -4.07 -4.14
N LYS A 201 -1.93 -3.31 -4.37
CA LYS A 201 -2.38 -2.84 -5.68
C LYS A 201 -2.12 -1.36 -5.90
N ASP A 202 -2.08 -0.57 -4.83
CA ASP A 202 -1.90 0.88 -4.88
C ASP A 202 -0.75 1.29 -3.96
N MET A 203 0.33 1.82 -4.58
CA MET A 203 1.50 2.43 -3.91
C MET A 203 1.55 3.94 -4.13
N SER A 204 0.45 4.53 -4.63
CA SER A 204 0.44 5.95 -4.97
C SER A 204 0.81 6.83 -3.78
N ARG A 205 1.71 7.79 -4.01
CA ARG A 205 2.18 8.76 -3.01
C ARG A 205 2.78 8.16 -1.73
N MET A 206 3.23 6.88 -1.74
CA MET A 206 3.71 6.20 -0.53
C MET A 206 4.77 7.02 0.21
N PHE A 207 5.75 7.58 -0.51
CA PHE A 207 6.84 8.40 0.05
C PHE A 207 6.77 9.87 -0.42
N ALA A 208 5.64 10.30 -0.99
CA ALA A 208 5.58 11.65 -1.57
C ALA A 208 5.81 12.74 -0.52
N ALA A 209 6.67 13.69 -0.86
CA ALA A 209 7.12 14.80 -0.03
C ALA A 209 7.91 14.38 1.25
N CYS A 210 8.56 13.21 1.24
CA CYS A 210 9.59 12.84 2.22
C CYS A 210 10.91 13.56 1.89
N LYS A 211 10.97 14.85 2.16
CA LYS A 211 12.02 15.75 1.67
C LYS A 211 13.42 15.47 2.23
N ALA A 212 13.49 14.89 3.44
CA ALA A 212 14.75 14.61 4.12
C ALA A 212 15.26 13.17 3.90
N LEU A 213 14.49 12.34 3.16
CA LEU A 213 14.83 10.94 2.91
C LEU A 213 15.94 10.85 1.85
N THR A 214 17.09 10.29 2.22
CA THR A 214 18.28 10.22 1.36
C THR A 214 18.46 8.88 0.66
N SER A 215 17.90 7.80 1.21
CA SER A 215 18.01 6.44 0.67
C SER A 215 16.84 5.57 1.12
N LEU A 216 16.53 4.53 0.34
CA LEU A 216 15.52 3.51 0.61
C LEU A 216 16.03 2.13 0.18
N ASP A 217 15.92 1.12 1.05
CA ASP A 217 16.14 -0.29 0.68
C ASP A 217 14.80 -0.92 0.26
N LEU A 218 14.57 -1.01 -1.05
CA LEU A 218 13.33 -1.51 -1.65
C LEU A 218 13.47 -2.94 -2.22
N LYS A 219 14.59 -3.64 -1.94
CA LYS A 219 14.91 -4.96 -2.54
C LYS A 219 13.85 -6.04 -2.28
N ASN A 220 13.08 -5.92 -1.19
CA ASN A 220 12.05 -6.90 -0.82
C ASN A 220 10.64 -6.51 -1.29
N PHE A 221 10.49 -5.39 -2.02
CA PHE A 221 9.19 -4.98 -2.54
C PHE A 221 8.76 -5.91 -3.67
N ASN A 222 7.64 -6.60 -3.47
CA ASN A 222 6.94 -7.31 -4.54
C ASN A 222 5.89 -6.37 -5.15
N THR A 223 6.12 -5.94 -6.38
CA THR A 223 5.25 -4.99 -7.07
C THR A 223 4.42 -5.62 -8.19
N GLN A 224 4.42 -6.96 -8.29
CA GLN A 224 3.75 -7.67 -9.40
C GLN A 224 2.25 -7.39 -9.51
N ASN A 225 1.57 -7.06 -8.40
CA ASN A 225 0.13 -6.79 -8.36
C ASN A 225 -0.21 -5.29 -8.38
N VAL A 226 0.80 -4.42 -8.40
CA VAL A 226 0.61 -2.97 -8.34
C VAL A 226 0.13 -2.44 -9.67
N THR A 227 -0.94 -1.63 -9.63
CA THR A 227 -1.55 -0.96 -10.78
C THR A 227 -1.35 0.54 -10.77
N ASP A 228 -1.15 1.16 -9.59
CA ASP A 228 -0.91 2.60 -9.44
C ASP A 228 0.38 2.85 -8.62
N MET A 229 1.36 3.51 -9.27
CA MET A 229 2.60 4.00 -8.66
C MET A 229 2.69 5.53 -8.76
N SER A 230 1.57 6.22 -9.03
CA SER A 230 1.59 7.66 -9.22
C SER A 230 2.14 8.40 -8.01
N SER A 231 3.04 9.36 -8.27
CA SER A 231 3.67 10.18 -7.24
C SER A 231 4.42 9.42 -6.14
N MET A 232 4.78 8.13 -6.33
CA MET A 232 5.32 7.29 -5.25
C MET A 232 6.52 7.93 -4.54
N PHE A 233 7.42 8.57 -5.28
CA PHE A 233 8.62 9.26 -4.76
C PHE A 233 8.59 10.77 -5.04
N SER A 234 7.44 11.33 -5.39
CA SER A 234 7.30 12.74 -5.73
C SER A 234 7.82 13.63 -4.61
N SER A 235 8.66 14.63 -4.96
CA SER A 235 9.24 15.60 -4.01
C SER A 235 10.10 14.99 -2.91
N CYS A 236 10.75 13.86 -3.16
CA CYS A 236 11.85 13.32 -2.34
C CYS A 236 13.15 14.07 -2.69
N TRP A 237 13.29 15.29 -2.19
CA TRP A 237 14.33 16.23 -2.63
C TRP A 237 15.76 15.77 -2.37
N ALA A 238 15.99 15.11 -1.22
CA ALA A 238 17.32 14.67 -0.81
C ALA A 238 17.71 13.29 -1.36
N LEU A 239 16.82 12.63 -2.14
CA LEU A 239 17.07 11.30 -2.65
C LEU A 239 18.05 11.36 -3.82
N THR A 240 19.23 10.73 -3.67
CA THR A 240 20.29 10.77 -4.68
C THR A 240 20.32 9.60 -5.63
N SER A 241 19.78 8.45 -5.18
CA SER A 241 19.68 7.23 -5.98
C SER A 241 18.56 6.33 -5.46
N LEU A 242 18.04 5.44 -6.32
CA LEU A 242 17.07 4.40 -6.00
C LEU A 242 17.46 3.10 -6.71
N ASP A 243 17.49 2.00 -5.96
CA ASP A 243 17.57 0.66 -6.55
C ASP A 243 16.15 0.13 -6.81
N LEU A 244 15.76 0.07 -8.07
CA LEU A 244 14.45 -0.40 -8.54
C LEU A 244 14.55 -1.68 -9.37
N GLN A 245 15.70 -2.38 -9.33
CA GLN A 245 15.94 -3.56 -10.18
C GLN A 245 14.94 -4.70 -9.94
N HIS A 246 14.31 -4.75 -8.76
CA HIS A 246 13.31 -5.76 -8.39
C HIS A 246 11.87 -5.36 -8.70
N PHE A 247 11.64 -4.13 -9.18
CA PHE A 247 10.30 -3.67 -9.50
C PHE A 247 9.77 -4.35 -10.77
N ASN A 248 8.65 -5.05 -10.62
CA ASN A 248 7.85 -5.53 -11.74
C ASN A 248 6.71 -4.54 -12.00
N THR A 249 6.80 -3.82 -13.11
CA THR A 249 5.82 -2.77 -13.45
C THR A 249 4.85 -3.19 -14.55
N GLN A 250 4.81 -4.49 -14.92
CA GLN A 250 3.99 -4.96 -16.04
C GLN A 250 2.49 -4.66 -15.90
N ASN A 251 1.96 -4.55 -14.67
CA ASN A 251 0.54 -4.28 -14.40
C ASN A 251 0.27 -2.81 -14.09
N VAL A 252 1.30 -1.96 -14.05
CA VAL A 252 1.16 -0.55 -13.71
C VAL A 252 0.56 0.22 -14.88
N THR A 253 -0.58 0.87 -14.62
CA THR A 253 -1.28 1.70 -15.61
C THR A 253 -1.02 3.19 -15.39
N ASN A 254 -0.69 3.61 -14.17
CA ASN A 254 -0.46 4.99 -13.82
C ASN A 254 0.92 5.18 -13.18
N MET A 255 1.83 5.85 -13.90
CA MET A 255 3.18 6.22 -13.45
C MET A 255 3.35 7.75 -13.35
N SER A 256 2.24 8.50 -13.40
CA SER A 256 2.32 9.97 -13.39
C SER A 256 2.98 10.49 -12.12
N TRP A 257 3.86 11.50 -12.26
CA TRP A 257 4.54 12.17 -11.16
C TRP A 257 5.45 11.26 -10.31
N MET A 258 5.76 10.02 -10.76
CA MET A 258 6.42 9.00 -9.92
C MET A 258 7.70 9.50 -9.27
N PHE A 259 8.54 10.23 -10.02
CA PHE A 259 9.79 10.84 -9.55
C PHE A 259 9.76 12.37 -9.65
N PHE A 260 8.58 12.99 -9.75
CA PHE A 260 8.44 14.43 -9.86
C PHE A 260 9.23 15.15 -8.77
N ASN A 261 10.04 16.14 -9.18
CA ASN A 261 10.77 17.01 -8.26
C ASN A 261 11.74 16.25 -7.31
N CYS A 262 12.37 15.17 -7.81
CA CYS A 262 13.51 14.52 -7.17
C CYS A 262 14.80 15.23 -7.59
N MET A 263 15.02 16.43 -7.04
CA MET A 263 16.02 17.38 -7.55
C MET A 263 17.47 16.90 -7.46
N GLU A 264 17.81 16.10 -6.45
CA GLU A 264 19.17 15.58 -6.20
C GLU A 264 19.40 14.19 -6.82
N LEU A 265 18.41 13.62 -7.54
CA LEU A 265 18.52 12.30 -8.14
C LEU A 265 19.48 12.35 -9.34
N THR A 266 20.70 11.80 -9.16
CA THR A 266 21.75 11.85 -10.18
C THR A 266 21.71 10.69 -11.17
N SER A 267 21.16 9.55 -10.75
CA SER A 267 21.03 8.35 -11.57
C SER A 267 19.75 7.59 -11.25
N LEU A 268 19.16 6.98 -12.28
CA LEU A 268 17.95 6.18 -12.16
C LEU A 268 18.00 5.03 -13.16
N ASP A 269 18.09 3.79 -12.68
CA ASP A 269 18.05 2.59 -13.51
C ASP A 269 16.61 2.12 -13.70
N LEU A 270 16.07 2.31 -14.91
CA LEU A 270 14.72 1.91 -15.29
C LEU A 270 14.71 0.72 -16.27
N LYS A 271 15.84 0.01 -16.42
CA LYS A 271 15.96 -1.07 -17.42
C LYS A 271 14.95 -2.22 -17.26
N ASN A 272 14.46 -2.45 -16.04
CA ASN A 272 13.47 -3.51 -15.75
C ASN A 272 12.02 -3.00 -15.79
N PHE A 273 11.80 -1.71 -16.07
CA PHE A 273 10.44 -1.18 -16.19
C PHE A 273 9.79 -1.69 -17.47
N ASN A 274 8.71 -2.45 -17.30
CA ASN A 274 7.79 -2.80 -18.38
C ASN A 274 6.63 -1.80 -18.36
N THR A 275 6.54 -0.95 -19.37
CA THR A 275 5.57 0.13 -19.45
C THR A 275 4.42 -0.14 -20.42
N GLN A 276 4.30 -1.39 -20.91
CA GLN A 276 3.32 -1.75 -21.95
C GLN A 276 1.85 -1.44 -21.58
N ASN A 277 1.51 -1.47 -20.29
CA ASN A 277 0.15 -1.19 -19.80
C ASN A 277 -0.02 0.24 -19.26
N ALA A 278 1.05 1.04 -19.26
CA ALA A 278 0.98 2.41 -18.79
C ALA A 278 0.15 3.28 -19.75
N THR A 279 -0.80 4.00 -19.19
CA THR A 279 -1.67 4.96 -19.92
C THR A 279 -1.34 6.40 -19.58
N ASN A 280 -0.77 6.65 -18.40
CA ASN A 280 -0.42 7.99 -17.93
C ASN A 280 1.03 8.01 -17.41
N MET A 281 1.88 8.80 -18.10
CA MET A 281 3.28 9.08 -17.72
C MET A 281 3.52 10.57 -17.50
N SER A 282 2.45 11.37 -17.35
CA SER A 282 2.59 12.82 -17.17
C SER A 282 3.47 13.14 -15.96
N ARG A 283 4.43 14.06 -16.16
CA ARG A 283 5.37 14.54 -15.12
C ARG A 283 6.18 13.44 -14.42
N MET A 284 6.31 12.24 -15.04
CA MET A 284 6.96 11.09 -14.39
C MET A 284 8.37 11.44 -13.89
N LEU A 285 9.13 12.23 -14.64
CA LEU A 285 10.51 12.63 -14.36
C LEU A 285 10.68 14.15 -14.31
N SER A 286 9.58 14.93 -14.28
CA SER A 286 9.66 16.39 -14.25
C SER A 286 10.43 16.86 -13.02
N ASP A 287 11.29 17.87 -13.23
CA ASP A 287 12.12 18.50 -12.22
C ASP A 287 13.14 17.55 -11.53
N CYS A 288 13.58 16.47 -12.23
CA CYS A 288 14.76 15.70 -11.86
C CYS A 288 16.02 16.45 -12.35
N ALA A 289 16.31 17.58 -11.71
CA ALA A 289 17.27 18.56 -12.22
C ALA A 289 18.72 18.06 -12.30
N ALA A 290 19.14 17.14 -11.40
CA ALA A 290 20.47 16.57 -11.36
C ALA A 290 20.68 15.34 -12.26
N LEU A 291 19.62 14.83 -12.91
CA LEU A 291 19.67 13.61 -13.71
C LEU A 291 20.44 13.87 -15.02
N THR A 292 21.60 13.22 -15.20
CA THR A 292 22.49 13.47 -16.34
C THR A 292 22.28 12.56 -17.53
N SER A 293 21.73 11.35 -17.28
CA SER A 293 21.46 10.35 -18.31
C SER A 293 20.27 9.48 -17.93
N LEU A 294 19.62 8.88 -18.93
CA LEU A 294 18.46 8.04 -18.75
C LEU A 294 18.40 6.97 -19.85
N ASP A 295 18.34 5.69 -19.49
CA ASP A 295 18.14 4.57 -20.43
C ASP A 295 16.65 4.20 -20.46
N LEU A 296 15.99 4.52 -21.58
CA LEU A 296 14.56 4.26 -21.83
C LEU A 296 14.33 3.21 -22.91
N LYS A 297 15.36 2.42 -23.25
CA LYS A 297 15.27 1.47 -24.37
C LYS A 297 14.18 0.41 -24.23
N ASN A 298 13.75 0.09 -23.00
CA ASN A 298 12.71 -0.89 -22.71
C ASN A 298 11.31 -0.27 -22.53
N PHE A 299 11.18 1.05 -22.68
CA PHE A 299 9.88 1.71 -22.58
C PHE A 299 9.04 1.40 -23.82
N ASN A 300 7.87 0.82 -23.59
CA ASN A 300 6.81 0.67 -24.58
C ASN A 300 5.70 1.67 -24.24
N THR A 301 5.53 2.67 -25.10
CA THR A 301 4.57 3.77 -24.85
C THR A 301 3.31 3.68 -25.70
N GLN A 302 3.07 2.54 -26.36
CA GLN A 302 1.94 2.40 -27.31
C GLN A 302 0.56 2.67 -26.71
N ASN A 303 0.37 2.48 -25.40
CA ASN A 303 -0.91 2.69 -24.71
C ASN A 303 -0.96 4.03 -23.96
N VAL A 304 0.13 4.81 -23.99
CA VAL A 304 0.19 6.09 -23.27
C VAL A 304 -0.64 7.14 -23.99
N THR A 305 -1.52 7.80 -23.25
CA THR A 305 -2.37 8.90 -23.75
C THR A 305 -1.89 10.26 -23.26
N ASN A 306 -1.17 10.32 -22.14
CA ASN A 306 -0.69 11.56 -21.55
C ASN A 306 0.81 11.49 -21.21
N MET A 307 1.61 12.32 -21.91
CA MET A 307 3.04 12.51 -21.70
C MET A 307 3.39 13.96 -21.27
N SER A 308 2.38 14.74 -20.86
CA SER A 308 2.61 16.15 -20.51
C SER A 308 3.69 16.29 -19.43
N SER A 309 4.62 17.20 -19.66
CA SER A 309 5.75 17.53 -18.77
C SER A 309 6.63 16.33 -18.37
N MET A 310 6.65 15.21 -19.13
CA MET A 310 7.32 13.97 -18.69
C MET A 310 8.78 14.17 -18.32
N PHE A 311 9.51 15.03 -19.03
CA PHE A 311 10.93 15.37 -18.82
C PHE A 311 11.14 16.87 -18.49
N SER A 312 10.06 17.62 -18.24
CA SER A 312 10.18 19.07 -17.96
C SER A 312 11.14 19.31 -16.79
N GLY A 313 12.02 20.30 -16.90
CA GLY A 313 12.96 20.65 -15.82
C GLY A 313 14.10 19.64 -15.60
N CYS A 314 14.33 18.65 -16.49
CA CYS A 314 15.52 17.80 -16.45
C CYS A 314 16.75 18.60 -16.91
N ALA A 315 17.20 19.54 -16.07
CA ALA A 315 18.14 20.58 -16.45
C ALA A 315 19.55 20.08 -16.81
N ALA A 316 20.01 18.98 -16.22
CA ALA A 316 21.32 18.39 -16.48
C ALA A 316 21.34 17.36 -17.63
N LEU A 317 20.16 16.99 -18.17
CA LEU A 317 20.06 15.97 -19.21
C LEU A 317 20.56 16.52 -20.55
N THR A 318 21.64 15.93 -21.08
CA THR A 318 22.30 16.43 -22.33
C THR A 318 21.81 15.72 -23.59
N SER A 319 21.30 14.50 -23.45
CA SER A 319 20.77 13.69 -24.56
C SER A 319 19.67 12.76 -24.06
N LEU A 320 18.78 12.33 -24.97
CA LEU A 320 17.69 11.42 -24.67
C LEU A 320 17.40 10.55 -25.91
N ASP A 321 17.49 9.21 -25.75
CA ASP A 321 17.13 8.26 -26.82
C ASP A 321 15.64 7.89 -26.70
N LEU A 322 14.84 8.35 -27.64
CA LEU A 322 13.38 8.14 -27.71
C LEU A 322 12.96 7.26 -28.88
N LYS A 323 13.92 6.50 -29.49
CA LYS A 323 13.63 5.71 -30.68
C LYS A 323 12.53 4.67 -30.52
N ASN A 324 12.29 4.18 -29.29
CA ASN A 324 11.26 3.19 -28.98
C ASN A 324 9.91 3.81 -28.52
N PHE A 325 9.83 5.14 -28.47
CA PHE A 325 8.57 5.81 -28.11
C PHE A 325 7.59 5.72 -29.29
N ASN A 326 6.43 5.15 -29.01
CA ASN A 326 5.27 5.17 -29.90
C ASN A 326 4.25 6.15 -29.33
N THR A 327 3.96 7.21 -30.07
CA THR A 327 3.08 8.29 -29.62
C THR A 327 1.71 8.32 -30.30
N GLN A 328 1.38 7.26 -31.05
CA GLN A 328 0.15 7.18 -31.84
C GLN A 328 -1.15 7.41 -31.05
N ASN A 329 -1.16 7.12 -29.74
CA ASN A 329 -2.34 7.28 -28.87
C ASN A 329 -2.22 8.52 -27.94
N VAL A 330 -1.14 9.27 -28.04
CA VAL A 330 -0.90 10.43 -27.16
C VAL A 330 -1.77 11.60 -27.57
N THR A 331 -2.50 12.15 -26.59
CA THR A 331 -3.35 13.33 -26.78
C THR A 331 -2.76 14.60 -26.18
N ASN A 332 -1.85 14.48 -25.20
CA ASN A 332 -1.24 15.62 -24.53
C ASN A 332 0.29 15.45 -24.41
N MET A 333 1.04 16.36 -25.03
CA MET A 333 2.51 16.49 -24.96
C MET A 333 2.95 17.86 -24.42
N SER A 334 2.05 18.62 -23.81
CA SER A 334 2.37 19.97 -23.31
C SER A 334 3.56 19.93 -22.34
N SER A 335 4.48 20.89 -22.51
CA SER A 335 5.68 21.04 -21.68
C SER A 335 6.60 19.81 -21.61
N MET A 336 6.50 18.81 -22.51
CA MET A 336 7.19 17.51 -22.37
C MET A 336 8.69 17.65 -22.14
N PHE A 337 9.35 18.61 -22.77
CA PHE A 337 10.79 18.89 -22.66
C PHE A 337 11.08 20.30 -22.13
N SER A 338 10.09 21.02 -21.65
CA SER A 338 10.25 22.40 -21.18
C SER A 338 11.36 22.48 -20.13
N TYR A 339 12.21 23.55 -20.20
CA TYR A 339 13.35 23.74 -19.28
C TYR A 339 14.40 22.58 -19.26
N CYS A 340 14.50 21.76 -20.32
CA CYS A 340 15.65 20.87 -20.54
C CYS A 340 16.85 21.70 -21.06
N VAL A 341 17.44 22.50 -20.18
CA VAL A 341 18.35 23.57 -20.56
C VAL A 341 19.70 23.10 -21.12
N ALA A 342 20.13 21.86 -20.80
CA ALA A 342 21.37 21.27 -21.31
C ALA A 342 21.16 20.37 -22.54
N LEU A 343 19.93 20.09 -22.92
CA LEU A 343 19.59 19.20 -24.02
C LEU A 343 19.97 19.84 -25.35
N THR A 344 20.83 19.17 -26.15
CA THR A 344 21.38 19.74 -27.37
C THR A 344 20.67 19.36 -28.65
N SER A 345 20.13 18.15 -28.68
CA SER A 345 19.39 17.62 -29.82
C SER A 345 18.34 16.58 -29.40
N LEU A 346 17.29 16.44 -30.22
CA LEU A 346 16.25 15.43 -30.10
C LEU A 346 16.00 14.75 -31.45
N ASP A 347 15.91 13.41 -31.46
CA ASP A 347 15.42 12.64 -32.61
C ASP A 347 13.97 12.20 -32.35
N LEU A 348 13.02 12.89 -32.97
CA LEU A 348 11.58 12.68 -32.82
C LEU A 348 10.92 12.16 -34.10
N LYS A 349 11.73 11.54 -35.01
CA LYS A 349 11.22 11.02 -36.29
C LYS A 349 10.11 9.97 -36.13
N ASN A 350 10.05 9.28 -34.99
CA ASN A 350 9.04 8.26 -34.67
C ASN A 350 7.79 8.82 -33.98
N PHE A 351 7.76 10.14 -33.72
CA PHE A 351 6.61 10.75 -33.07
C PHE A 351 5.46 10.91 -34.06
N ASP A 352 4.36 10.27 -33.77
CA ASP A 352 3.07 10.48 -34.43
C ASP A 352 2.27 11.47 -33.57
N THR A 353 1.86 12.57 -34.19
CA THR A 353 1.16 13.66 -33.49
C THR A 353 -0.29 13.82 -33.95
N GLN A 354 -0.81 12.82 -34.69
CA GLN A 354 -2.14 12.87 -35.30
C GLN A 354 -3.27 13.14 -34.29
N TYR A 355 -3.17 12.60 -33.09
CA TYR A 355 -4.20 12.76 -32.04
C TYR A 355 -3.82 13.74 -30.94
N VAL A 356 -2.66 14.40 -31.05
CA VAL A 356 -2.23 15.37 -30.04
C VAL A 356 -3.06 16.65 -30.15
N THR A 357 -3.66 17.04 -29.04
CA THR A 357 -4.48 18.25 -28.92
C THR A 357 -3.77 19.41 -28.23
N ASP A 358 -2.70 19.14 -27.45
CA ASP A 358 -1.94 20.14 -26.71
C ASP A 358 -0.44 19.85 -26.77
N MET A 359 0.33 20.77 -27.38
CA MET A 359 1.78 20.83 -27.43
C MET A 359 2.34 22.13 -26.83
N SER A 360 1.50 22.87 -26.08
CA SER A 360 1.89 24.16 -25.51
C SER A 360 3.15 24.00 -24.65
N TRP A 361 4.13 24.88 -24.81
CA TRP A 361 5.37 24.93 -24.05
C TRP A 361 6.28 23.69 -24.23
N MET A 362 6.03 22.82 -25.24
CA MET A 362 6.68 21.49 -25.36
C MET A 362 8.21 21.55 -25.28
N PHE A 363 8.85 22.52 -25.93
CA PHE A 363 10.30 22.73 -25.93
C PHE A 363 10.70 24.04 -25.25
N SER A 364 9.78 24.74 -24.61
CA SER A 364 10.03 26.08 -24.06
C SER A 364 11.26 26.09 -23.15
N ASN A 365 12.10 27.10 -23.30
CA ASN A 365 13.33 27.31 -22.53
C ASN A 365 14.38 26.17 -22.63
N CYS A 366 14.42 25.45 -23.74
CA CYS A 366 15.52 24.55 -24.10
C CYS A 366 16.69 25.35 -24.67
N TRP A 367 17.42 26.05 -23.82
CA TRP A 367 18.42 27.05 -24.26
C TRP A 367 19.63 26.50 -25.03
N ALA A 368 19.98 25.21 -24.81
CA ALA A 368 21.07 24.56 -25.53
C ALA A 368 20.60 23.82 -26.80
N LEU A 369 19.28 23.69 -27.00
CA LEU A 369 18.73 22.92 -28.10
C LEU A 369 19.02 23.55 -29.45
N THR A 370 19.77 22.81 -30.28
CA THR A 370 20.17 23.26 -31.61
C THR A 370 19.40 22.56 -32.72
N THR A 371 18.96 21.32 -32.47
CA THR A 371 18.40 20.49 -33.54
C THR A 371 17.26 19.60 -33.01
N ILE A 372 16.15 19.62 -33.72
CA ILE A 372 15.06 18.68 -33.56
C ILE A 372 14.88 17.96 -34.88
N HIS A 373 15.12 16.61 -34.87
CA HIS A 373 14.91 15.80 -36.07
C HIS A 373 13.47 15.32 -36.16
N SER A 374 12.77 15.70 -37.20
CA SER A 374 11.47 15.17 -37.59
C SER A 374 11.34 15.24 -39.11
N ASN A 375 10.76 14.20 -39.72
CA ASN A 375 10.51 14.15 -41.16
C ASN A 375 9.09 14.58 -41.54
N THR A 376 8.28 14.93 -40.52
CA THR A 376 6.88 15.31 -40.71
C THR A 376 6.60 16.70 -40.13
N THR A 377 5.69 17.41 -40.74
CA THR A 377 5.11 18.62 -40.18
C THR A 377 4.11 18.25 -39.08
N TRP A 378 4.21 18.91 -37.94
CA TRP A 378 3.26 18.74 -36.86
C TRP A 378 2.24 19.86 -36.87
N TRP A 379 1.01 19.50 -36.57
CA TRP A 379 -0.08 20.43 -36.35
C TRP A 379 -0.77 20.11 -35.04
N CYS A 380 -1.16 21.13 -34.29
CA CYS A 380 -1.85 20.98 -33.01
C CYS A 380 -2.75 22.17 -32.76
N PRO A 381 -3.99 21.97 -32.26
CA PRO A 381 -4.88 23.09 -31.91
C PRO A 381 -4.31 23.99 -30.84
N GLU A 382 -3.65 23.42 -29.82
CA GLU A 382 -3.05 24.15 -28.70
C GLU A 382 -1.53 23.96 -28.74
N SER A 383 -0.80 25.03 -29.03
CA SER A 383 0.67 25.01 -29.20
C SER A 383 1.37 26.27 -28.69
N GLU A 384 0.69 27.03 -27.83
CA GLU A 384 1.21 28.29 -27.30
C GLU A 384 2.63 28.14 -26.74
N ASN A 385 3.53 29.02 -27.21
CA ASN A 385 4.91 29.08 -26.72
C ASN A 385 5.71 27.77 -26.88
N MET A 386 5.37 26.90 -27.83
CA MET A 386 5.98 25.58 -28.04
C MET A 386 7.51 25.65 -28.09
N PHE A 387 8.08 26.68 -28.79
CA PHE A 387 9.51 26.88 -28.94
C PHE A 387 10.05 28.11 -28.20
N ALA A 388 9.27 28.77 -27.34
CA ALA A 388 9.68 29.97 -26.65
C ALA A 388 11.03 29.77 -25.93
N GLY A 389 12.01 30.66 -26.14
CA GLY A 389 13.34 30.57 -25.53
C GLY A 389 14.32 29.59 -26.17
N CYS A 390 13.97 28.87 -27.23
CA CYS A 390 14.87 27.95 -27.96
C CYS A 390 15.84 28.72 -28.89
N THR A 391 16.56 29.70 -28.38
CA THR A 391 17.31 30.70 -29.15
C THR A 391 18.43 30.15 -30.03
N LYS A 392 18.88 28.90 -29.79
CA LYS A 392 19.93 28.23 -30.57
C LYS A 392 19.40 27.29 -31.63
N LEU A 393 18.07 27.14 -31.71
CA LEU A 393 17.45 26.19 -32.62
C LEU A 393 17.70 26.57 -34.08
N LYS A 394 18.10 25.57 -34.88
CA LYS A 394 18.42 25.69 -36.29
C LYS A 394 17.70 24.59 -37.06
N GLY A 395 16.72 24.97 -37.86
CA GLY A 395 16.04 24.12 -38.82
C GLY A 395 16.24 24.62 -40.23
N ALA A 396 15.20 24.58 -41.05
CA ALA A 396 15.17 25.21 -42.37
C ALA A 396 15.29 26.74 -42.26
N VAL A 397 14.85 27.32 -41.12
CA VAL A 397 14.98 28.75 -40.83
C VAL A 397 15.63 28.97 -39.46
N ALA A 398 16.19 30.18 -39.26
CA ALA A 398 16.69 30.59 -37.95
C ALA A 398 15.54 30.91 -36.99
N TYR A 399 15.80 30.72 -35.69
CA TYR A 399 14.84 31.04 -34.63
C TYR A 399 14.39 32.52 -34.66
N ASP A 400 13.06 32.69 -34.60
CA ASP A 400 12.40 33.98 -34.44
C ASP A 400 11.54 33.98 -33.17
N LYS A 401 11.83 34.87 -32.21
CA LYS A 401 11.10 34.96 -30.94
C LYS A 401 9.62 35.30 -31.08
N ASN A 402 9.17 35.76 -32.24
CA ASN A 402 7.77 36.10 -32.53
C ASN A 402 7.02 34.93 -33.24
N LYS A 403 7.73 33.84 -33.56
CA LYS A 403 7.19 32.63 -34.23
C LYS A 403 7.56 31.41 -33.42
N VAL A 404 6.80 31.12 -32.42
CA VAL A 404 7.14 30.12 -31.38
C VAL A 404 6.14 29.00 -31.23
N ASP A 405 5.08 28.95 -32.03
CA ASP A 405 4.01 27.99 -31.99
C ASP A 405 4.19 26.86 -33.04
N ALA A 406 3.23 25.96 -33.18
CA ALA A 406 3.35 24.76 -34.03
C ALA A 406 3.50 25.06 -35.53
N GLU A 407 3.21 26.27 -36.02
CA GLU A 407 3.50 26.67 -37.41
C GLU A 407 4.98 26.53 -37.77
N MET A 408 5.85 26.56 -36.73
CA MET A 408 7.30 26.37 -36.90
C MET A 408 7.71 24.89 -36.73
N ALA A 409 6.81 23.96 -36.42
CA ALA A 409 7.08 22.53 -36.28
C ALA A 409 7.10 21.84 -37.67
N ASN A 410 8.01 22.26 -38.51
CA ASN A 410 8.06 21.90 -39.94
C ASN A 410 9.53 21.74 -40.40
N PRO A 411 9.89 20.63 -41.10
CA PRO A 411 11.25 20.41 -41.58
C PRO A 411 11.62 21.23 -42.84
N GLU A 412 10.63 21.75 -43.57
CA GLU A 412 10.88 22.52 -44.82
C GLU A 412 10.92 24.03 -44.60
N THR A 413 10.08 24.55 -43.70
CA THR A 413 9.87 25.97 -43.50
C THR A 413 9.99 26.41 -42.04
N GLY A 414 10.30 25.52 -41.13
CA GLY A 414 10.32 25.78 -39.70
C GLY A 414 11.62 25.38 -39.01
N TYR A 415 11.50 24.97 -37.74
CA TYR A 415 12.61 24.69 -36.84
C TYR A 415 13.03 23.22 -36.81
N PHE A 416 12.32 22.33 -37.50
CA PHE A 416 12.73 20.91 -37.60
C PHE A 416 13.82 20.73 -38.65
N THR A 417 14.58 19.64 -38.49
CA THR A 417 15.60 19.22 -39.44
C THR A 417 15.22 17.83 -39.94
N ALA A 418 15.00 17.70 -41.26
CA ALA A 418 14.77 16.40 -41.87
C ALA A 418 16.01 15.49 -41.70
N LYS A 419 15.82 14.25 -41.29
CA LYS A 419 16.89 13.26 -41.23
C LYS A 419 16.83 12.42 -42.51
N PRO A 420 17.95 12.28 -43.28
CA PRO A 420 17.95 11.46 -44.47
C PRO A 420 17.42 10.05 -44.17
N THR A 421 16.48 9.57 -44.94
CA THR A 421 16.07 8.17 -44.91
C THR A 421 17.28 7.36 -45.40
N MET A 422 17.90 6.56 -44.53
CA MET A 422 18.94 5.62 -44.95
C MET A 422 18.29 4.68 -45.97
N VAL A 423 18.60 4.84 -47.24
CA VAL A 423 18.30 3.82 -48.25
C VAL A 423 19.25 2.67 -47.95
N GLU A 424 18.75 1.58 -47.37
CA GLU A 424 19.51 0.35 -47.30
C GLU A 424 19.87 -0.04 -48.76
N SER A 425 21.14 0.14 -49.12
CA SER A 425 21.66 -0.40 -50.37
C SER A 425 21.55 -1.93 -50.28
N ARG A 426 20.60 -2.48 -51.01
CA ARG A 426 20.47 -3.94 -51.27
C ARG A 426 21.70 -4.51 -51.92
#